data_86204dfcf5cf189daa3902ffc587cf01
#
_entry.id   86204dfcf5cf189daa3902ffc587cf01
#
_cell.length_a   1.000
_cell.length_b   1.000
_cell.length_c   1.000
_cell.angle_alpha   90.00
_cell.angle_beta   90.00
_cell.angle_gamma   90.00
#
_symmetry.space_group_name_H-M   'P 1'
#
loop_
_entity.id
_entity.type
_entity.pdbx_description
1 polymer ?
#
loop_
_entity_poly.entity_id
_entity_poly.type
_entity_poly.pdbx_seq_one_letter_code
_entity_poly.pdbx_strand_id
1 'polypeptide(L)'
;MENVPFRYDFVGSFLRPQALKDAKEALDNGKLSQEDYDHIVDEEVVKVVKKQKELGYHVITDGEFRRTFWHLDFMWGFEGVEHKNTGNGVRFNSELAVLDDTYLVGKIKAKAHPFVEYFKFLKQFEDENTVAKYTIPAPAQTFQQMIVPANFETTRKFYATNEELIHDIGVAYQDVIKQFYDAGCRNLQLDDCTWGAIVGDAAKQRYESLGLDLEEVKAELLAVNNLALENKPEDMVITSHICRGNYHSTFFAKGPYNSVADYVFAKENVDALYLEYDDERSGGFAPLAKVSEDKKVVLGLITTKTPELEDKETVIKRIHEAAKFIPLDRLCLSPQCGFASCAIGNKLTEEQQWAKLKLVKEIAEEVWG
;
A
#
# COMPACT_ATOMS: atom_id res chain seq x y z
N MET A 1 3.72 -19.72 -8.93
CA MET A 1 3.94 -18.30 -8.54
C MET A 1 5.35 -18.05 -8.04
N GLU A 2 6.31 -18.83 -8.49
CA GLU A 2 7.72 -18.75 -8.06
C GLU A 2 8.39 -17.39 -8.32
N ASN A 3 7.84 -16.58 -9.22
CA ASN A 3 8.44 -15.31 -9.65
C ASN A 3 7.84 -14.05 -9.00
N VAL A 4 6.82 -14.15 -8.16
CA VAL A 4 6.22 -12.99 -7.49
C VAL A 4 7.00 -12.66 -6.21
N PRO A 5 7.33 -11.37 -5.93
CA PRO A 5 7.28 -10.25 -6.87
C PRO A 5 8.27 -10.42 -8.03
N PHE A 6 7.93 -9.86 -9.19
CA PHE A 6 8.77 -9.90 -10.38
C PHE A 6 9.97 -8.97 -10.24
N ARG A 7 11.01 -9.15 -11.10
CA ARG A 7 12.22 -8.32 -11.08
C ARG A 7 11.94 -6.82 -11.26
N TYR A 8 10.88 -6.49 -12.00
CA TYR A 8 10.31 -5.16 -12.08
C TYR A 8 8.81 -5.24 -11.75
N ASP A 9 8.41 -4.38 -10.85
CA ASP A 9 7.07 -4.36 -10.29
C ASP A 9 6.65 -2.91 -9.98
N PHE A 10 5.48 -2.70 -9.45
CA PHE A 10 5.00 -1.41 -8.99
C PHE A 10 4.08 -1.58 -7.77
N VAL A 11 3.83 -0.52 -7.00
CA VAL A 11 2.99 -0.58 -5.80
C VAL A 11 1.54 -0.84 -6.15
N GLY A 12 0.93 -0.10 -7.11
CA GLY A 12 -0.39 -0.49 -7.59
C GLY A 12 -1.32 0.64 -8.04
N SER A 13 -1.28 1.82 -7.40
CA SER A 13 -2.13 2.93 -7.80
C SER A 13 -1.55 3.74 -8.97
N PHE A 14 -2.42 4.16 -9.88
CA PHE A 14 -2.09 4.96 -11.06
C PHE A 14 -2.85 6.30 -11.04
N LEU A 15 -2.32 7.30 -11.76
CA LEU A 15 -2.99 8.58 -11.95
C LEU A 15 -4.35 8.36 -12.58
N ARG A 16 -5.39 8.99 -12.01
CA ARG A 16 -6.74 8.90 -12.58
C ARG A 16 -6.78 9.66 -13.91
N PRO A 17 -7.23 9.01 -15.00
CA PRO A 17 -7.46 9.68 -16.28
C PRO A 17 -8.47 10.82 -16.17
N GLN A 18 -8.38 11.80 -17.06
CA GLN A 18 -9.29 12.96 -17.03
C GLN A 18 -10.76 12.53 -17.15
N ALA A 19 -11.06 11.54 -17.99
CA ALA A 19 -12.40 10.99 -18.13
C ALA A 19 -12.99 10.50 -16.79
N LEU A 20 -12.18 9.87 -15.95
CA LEU A 20 -12.60 9.39 -14.62
C LEU A 20 -12.82 10.54 -13.64
N LYS A 21 -11.98 11.58 -13.69
CA LYS A 21 -12.15 12.80 -12.88
C LYS A 21 -13.44 13.54 -13.23
N ASP A 22 -13.71 13.72 -14.53
CA ASP A 22 -14.91 14.38 -15.03
C ASP A 22 -16.16 13.59 -14.67
N ALA A 23 -16.12 12.24 -14.79
CA ALA A 23 -17.20 11.36 -14.39
C ALA A 23 -17.50 11.43 -12.88
N LYS A 24 -16.44 11.47 -12.05
CA LYS A 24 -16.59 11.63 -10.59
C LYS A 24 -17.24 12.97 -10.23
N GLU A 25 -16.79 14.05 -10.84
CA GLU A 25 -17.40 15.37 -10.66
C GLU A 25 -18.89 15.38 -11.09
N ALA A 26 -19.21 14.73 -12.20
CA ALA A 26 -20.60 14.61 -12.67
C ALA A 26 -21.46 13.79 -11.70
N LEU A 27 -20.93 12.69 -11.15
CA LEU A 27 -21.59 11.89 -10.11
C LEU A 27 -21.85 12.72 -8.85
N ASP A 28 -20.82 13.40 -8.33
CA ASP A 28 -20.92 14.21 -7.10
C ASP A 28 -21.91 15.37 -7.24
N ASN A 29 -22.09 15.89 -8.46
CA ASN A 29 -23.07 16.91 -8.79
C ASN A 29 -24.46 16.35 -9.17
N GLY A 30 -24.68 15.04 -9.05
CA GLY A 30 -25.96 14.38 -9.38
C GLY A 30 -26.32 14.41 -10.88
N LYS A 31 -25.33 14.61 -11.76
CA LYS A 31 -25.50 14.66 -13.23
C LYS A 31 -25.22 13.30 -13.90
N LEU A 32 -24.66 12.36 -13.16
CA LEU A 32 -24.36 11.01 -13.62
C LEU A 32 -24.92 10.02 -12.60
N SER A 33 -25.45 8.89 -13.05
CA SER A 33 -25.86 7.80 -12.15
C SER A 33 -24.65 7.04 -11.61
N GLN A 34 -24.82 6.33 -10.49
CA GLN A 34 -23.77 5.43 -9.99
C GLN A 34 -23.45 4.33 -11.01
N GLU A 35 -24.44 3.76 -11.66
CA GLU A 35 -24.28 2.71 -12.68
C GLU A 35 -23.45 3.20 -13.87
N ASP A 36 -23.75 4.39 -14.39
CA ASP A 36 -22.96 4.97 -15.50
C ASP A 36 -21.53 5.30 -15.07
N TYR A 37 -21.35 5.79 -13.84
CA TYR A 37 -20.02 6.02 -13.28
C TYR A 37 -19.21 4.71 -13.19
N ASP A 38 -19.81 3.64 -12.68
CA ASP A 38 -19.16 2.34 -12.54
C ASP A 38 -18.76 1.78 -13.92
N HIS A 39 -19.59 1.98 -14.96
CA HIS A 39 -19.20 1.63 -16.34
C HIS A 39 -17.99 2.40 -16.85
N ILE A 40 -17.91 3.71 -16.58
CA ILE A 40 -16.75 4.52 -16.96
C ILE A 40 -15.50 4.03 -16.22
N VAL A 41 -15.62 3.70 -14.92
CA VAL A 41 -14.51 3.12 -14.15
C VAL A 41 -14.05 1.81 -14.76
N ASP A 42 -14.96 0.93 -15.15
CA ASP A 42 -14.64 -0.35 -15.80
C ASP A 42 -13.86 -0.13 -17.10
N GLU A 43 -14.29 0.79 -17.95
CA GLU A 43 -13.60 1.12 -19.19
C GLU A 43 -12.16 1.64 -18.93
N GLU A 44 -11.99 2.50 -17.93
CA GLU A 44 -10.68 3.02 -17.59
C GLU A 44 -9.75 1.96 -16.96
N VAL A 45 -10.30 1.03 -16.18
CA VAL A 45 -9.56 -0.14 -15.67
C VAL A 45 -9.09 -1.02 -16.83
N VAL A 46 -9.92 -1.27 -17.85
CA VAL A 46 -9.51 -2.01 -19.05
C VAL A 46 -8.34 -1.32 -19.76
N LYS A 47 -8.39 0.01 -19.89
CA LYS A 47 -7.33 0.80 -20.55
C LYS A 47 -6.01 0.76 -19.76
N VAL A 48 -6.06 0.94 -18.44
CA VAL A 48 -4.84 0.92 -17.61
C VAL A 48 -4.23 -0.47 -17.56
N VAL A 49 -5.01 -1.54 -17.49
CA VAL A 49 -4.52 -2.93 -17.56
C VAL A 49 -3.86 -3.20 -18.90
N LYS A 50 -4.50 -2.80 -20.01
CA LYS A 50 -3.91 -2.93 -21.34
C LYS A 50 -2.56 -2.22 -21.42
N LYS A 51 -2.45 -1.02 -20.87
CA LYS A 51 -1.19 -0.23 -20.88
C LYS A 51 -0.08 -0.91 -20.08
N GLN A 52 -0.40 -1.51 -18.92
CA GLN A 52 0.56 -2.29 -18.12
C GLN A 52 1.11 -3.49 -18.93
N LYS A 53 0.22 -4.23 -19.61
CA LYS A 53 0.62 -5.35 -20.48
C LYS A 53 1.45 -4.91 -21.68
N GLU A 54 1.08 -3.82 -22.35
CA GLU A 54 1.83 -3.25 -23.48
C GLU A 54 3.25 -2.84 -23.10
N LEU A 55 3.47 -2.39 -21.86
CA LEU A 55 4.80 -2.15 -21.31
C LEU A 55 5.57 -3.43 -20.99
N GLY A 56 4.90 -4.58 -21.01
CA GLY A 56 5.50 -5.89 -20.73
C GLY A 56 5.61 -6.21 -19.25
N TYR A 57 4.78 -5.62 -18.39
CA TYR A 57 4.69 -6.01 -16.98
C TYR A 57 3.99 -7.35 -16.83
N HIS A 58 4.50 -8.17 -15.92
CA HIS A 58 3.94 -9.47 -15.54
C HIS A 58 2.93 -9.39 -14.40
N VAL A 59 2.78 -8.24 -13.80
CA VAL A 59 1.79 -7.89 -12.79
C VAL A 59 0.81 -6.87 -13.36
N ILE A 60 -0.47 -7.00 -13.03
CA ILE A 60 -1.51 -6.04 -13.37
C ILE A 60 -2.29 -5.64 -12.12
N THR A 61 -2.68 -4.36 -12.03
CA THR A 61 -3.62 -3.84 -11.02
C THR A 61 -4.73 -3.04 -11.69
N ASP A 62 -5.82 -2.79 -10.97
CA ASP A 62 -6.92 -1.91 -11.41
C ASP A 62 -6.57 -0.40 -11.30
N GLY A 63 -5.34 -0.07 -10.94
CA GLY A 63 -4.89 1.30 -10.70
C GLY A 63 -5.51 1.97 -9.47
N GLU A 64 -6.31 1.24 -8.70
CA GLU A 64 -7.13 1.75 -7.59
C GLU A 64 -8.18 2.78 -8.04
N PHE A 65 -8.66 2.68 -9.28
CA PHE A 65 -9.54 3.68 -9.89
C PHE A 65 -10.92 3.78 -9.22
N ARG A 66 -11.32 2.72 -8.48
CA ARG A 66 -12.59 2.70 -7.73
C ARG A 66 -12.50 3.36 -6.35
N ARG A 67 -11.28 3.76 -5.91
CA ARG A 67 -11.04 4.28 -4.57
C ARG A 67 -10.90 5.81 -4.56
N THR A 68 -11.48 6.43 -3.54
CA THR A 68 -11.20 7.83 -3.19
C THR A 68 -9.96 7.90 -2.29
N PHE A 69 -9.90 7.03 -1.28
CA PHE A 69 -8.79 6.89 -0.34
C PHE A 69 -8.28 5.46 -0.37
N TRP A 70 -6.97 5.27 -0.49
CA TRP A 70 -6.35 3.95 -0.60
C TRP A 70 -6.70 3.00 0.57
N HIS A 71 -6.94 3.54 1.77
CA HIS A 71 -7.15 2.78 3.01
C HIS A 71 -8.58 2.86 3.57
N LEU A 72 -9.19 4.06 3.60
CA LEU A 72 -10.48 4.25 4.27
C LEU A 72 -11.60 3.52 3.55
N ASP A 73 -11.64 3.57 2.22
CA ASP A 73 -12.65 2.88 1.40
C ASP A 73 -12.69 1.37 1.69
N PHE A 74 -11.53 0.76 2.00
CA PHE A 74 -11.47 -0.62 2.44
C PHE A 74 -12.07 -0.81 3.83
N MET A 75 -11.72 0.05 4.80
CA MET A 75 -12.21 -0.07 6.17
C MET A 75 -13.73 0.01 6.26
N TRP A 76 -14.38 0.77 5.38
CA TRP A 76 -15.85 0.86 5.29
C TRP A 76 -16.51 -0.43 4.81
N GLY A 77 -15.74 -1.35 4.27
CA GLY A 77 -16.15 -2.71 3.93
C GLY A 77 -16.42 -3.62 5.13
N PHE A 78 -15.99 -3.27 6.34
CA PHE A 78 -16.26 -4.04 7.56
C PHE A 78 -17.60 -3.66 8.19
N GLU A 79 -18.22 -4.62 8.91
CA GLU A 79 -19.26 -4.30 9.88
C GLU A 79 -18.64 -3.56 11.07
N GLY A 80 -19.43 -2.67 11.68
CA GLY A 80 -19.01 -1.91 12.87
C GLY A 80 -18.18 -0.68 12.56
N VAL A 81 -17.88 -0.39 11.30
CA VAL A 81 -17.15 0.81 10.84
C VAL A 81 -18.09 1.72 10.06
N GLU A 82 -18.10 3.00 10.41
CA GLU A 82 -18.80 4.06 9.67
C GLU A 82 -17.87 5.24 9.41
N HIS A 83 -18.29 6.14 8.52
CA HIS A 83 -17.53 7.32 8.17
C HIS A 83 -18.42 8.54 7.99
N LYS A 84 -17.80 9.73 8.08
CA LYS A 84 -18.48 11.00 7.85
C LYS A 84 -17.48 12.03 7.34
N ASN A 85 -17.83 12.74 6.29
CA ASN A 85 -17.06 13.89 5.86
C ASN A 85 -17.30 15.05 6.83
N THR A 86 -16.24 15.52 7.49
CA THR A 86 -16.25 16.63 8.44
C THR A 86 -15.35 17.78 8.01
N GLY A 87 -14.63 17.62 6.87
CA GLY A 87 -13.62 18.55 6.41
C GLY A 87 -12.29 18.46 7.19
N ASN A 88 -12.15 17.51 8.10
CA ASN A 88 -10.89 17.21 8.80
C ASN A 88 -9.90 16.53 7.86
N GLY A 89 -8.65 16.38 8.30
CA GLY A 89 -7.64 15.70 7.49
C GLY A 89 -6.28 15.63 8.15
N VAL A 90 -5.34 15.07 7.41
CA VAL A 90 -3.94 14.89 7.81
C VAL A 90 -3.05 15.86 7.04
N ARG A 91 -2.13 16.51 7.73
CA ARG A 91 -1.14 17.40 7.09
C ARG A 91 0.03 16.60 6.55
N PHE A 92 0.27 16.76 5.25
CA PHE A 92 1.46 16.31 4.54
C PHE A 92 2.32 17.54 4.21
N ASN A 93 3.34 17.81 5.01
CA ASN A 93 4.13 19.03 4.91
C ASN A 93 3.24 20.30 4.89
N SER A 94 3.16 20.96 3.72
CA SER A 94 2.35 22.18 3.53
C SER A 94 0.92 21.92 3.07
N GLU A 95 0.54 20.69 2.72
CA GLU A 95 -0.77 20.35 2.16
C GLU A 95 -1.64 19.64 3.19
N LEU A 96 -2.94 19.93 3.17
CA LEU A 96 -3.95 19.23 3.97
C LEU A 96 -4.67 18.21 3.08
N ALA A 97 -4.47 16.92 3.38
CA ALA A 97 -5.29 15.87 2.83
C ALA A 97 -6.59 15.80 3.62
N VAL A 98 -7.69 16.28 3.05
CA VAL A 98 -9.02 16.16 3.66
C VAL A 98 -9.45 14.71 3.52
N LEU A 99 -9.75 14.07 4.65
CA LEU A 99 -10.15 12.66 4.75
C LEU A 99 -11.48 12.58 5.50
N ASP A 100 -12.28 11.55 5.20
CA ASP A 100 -13.45 11.26 5.99
C ASP A 100 -13.06 10.74 7.37
N ASP A 101 -13.67 11.28 8.42
CA ASP A 101 -13.57 10.70 9.76
C ASP A 101 -14.14 9.28 9.72
N THR A 102 -13.33 8.28 10.05
CA THR A 102 -13.67 6.87 10.04
C THR A 102 -13.58 6.32 11.45
N TYR A 103 -14.67 5.77 11.98
CA TYR A 103 -14.82 5.44 13.39
C TYR A 103 -15.69 4.19 13.62
N LEU A 104 -15.65 3.65 14.84
CA LEU A 104 -16.45 2.49 15.22
C LEU A 104 -17.86 2.87 15.68
N VAL A 105 -18.84 2.08 15.23
CA VAL A 105 -20.23 2.07 15.72
C VAL A 105 -20.62 0.70 16.29
N GLY A 106 -19.70 -0.26 16.27
CA GLY A 106 -19.84 -1.61 16.78
C GLY A 106 -18.49 -2.34 16.80
N LYS A 107 -18.47 -3.61 17.15
CA LYS A 107 -17.27 -4.46 16.99
C LYS A 107 -17.02 -4.75 15.52
N ILE A 108 -15.74 -4.75 15.11
CA ILE A 108 -15.32 -5.02 13.74
C ILE A 108 -15.60 -6.50 13.41
N LYS A 109 -16.22 -6.74 12.24
CA LYS A 109 -16.41 -8.07 11.67
C LYS A 109 -16.29 -8.01 10.15
N ALA A 110 -15.85 -9.12 9.58
CA ALA A 110 -15.92 -9.28 8.12
C ALA A 110 -17.38 -9.46 7.66
N LYS A 111 -17.64 -8.97 6.46
CA LYS A 111 -18.83 -9.28 5.65
C LYS A 111 -18.36 -9.55 4.23
N ALA A 112 -19.27 -9.77 3.27
CA ALA A 112 -18.91 -9.79 1.85
C ALA A 112 -18.25 -8.45 1.49
N HIS A 113 -16.94 -8.49 1.22
CA HIS A 113 -16.17 -7.28 1.08
C HIS A 113 -16.21 -6.75 -0.36
N PRO A 114 -16.55 -5.47 -0.61
CA PRO A 114 -16.74 -4.94 -1.97
C PRO A 114 -15.47 -5.03 -2.83
N PHE A 115 -14.29 -4.92 -2.24
CA PHE A 115 -13.00 -5.03 -2.95
C PHE A 115 -12.79 -6.42 -3.59
N VAL A 116 -13.45 -7.45 -3.09
CA VAL A 116 -13.39 -8.79 -3.70
C VAL A 116 -14.09 -8.79 -5.09
N GLU A 117 -15.19 -8.05 -5.24
CA GLU A 117 -15.83 -7.91 -6.56
C GLU A 117 -14.96 -7.08 -7.52
N TYR A 118 -14.26 -6.05 -7.03
CA TYR A 118 -13.31 -5.30 -7.83
C TYR A 118 -12.12 -6.17 -8.28
N PHE A 119 -11.64 -7.04 -7.40
CA PHE A 119 -10.61 -8.03 -7.76
C PHE A 119 -11.11 -9.02 -8.81
N LYS A 120 -12.33 -9.54 -8.69
CA LYS A 120 -12.91 -10.46 -9.69
C LYS A 120 -12.97 -9.82 -11.08
N PHE A 121 -13.24 -8.51 -11.15
CA PHE A 121 -13.20 -7.78 -12.42
C PHE A 121 -11.76 -7.72 -12.97
N LEU A 122 -10.79 -7.37 -12.15
CA LEU A 122 -9.37 -7.32 -12.54
C LEU A 122 -8.86 -8.69 -12.99
N LYS A 123 -9.24 -9.76 -12.28
CA LYS A 123 -8.79 -11.13 -12.54
C LYS A 123 -9.13 -11.64 -13.95
N GLN A 124 -10.18 -11.14 -14.57
CA GLN A 124 -10.57 -11.52 -15.94
C GLN A 124 -9.48 -11.19 -16.98
N PHE A 125 -8.55 -10.31 -16.65
CA PHE A 125 -7.47 -9.89 -17.53
C PHE A 125 -6.16 -10.65 -17.29
N GLU A 126 -6.12 -11.62 -16.37
CA GLU A 126 -4.97 -12.53 -16.26
C GLU A 126 -4.81 -13.36 -17.54
N ASP A 127 -3.56 -13.69 -17.84
CA ASP A 127 -3.20 -14.63 -18.91
C ASP A 127 -1.96 -15.43 -18.51
N GLU A 128 -1.41 -16.17 -19.45
CA GLU A 128 -0.21 -17.01 -19.21
C GLU A 128 1.03 -16.23 -18.78
N ASN A 129 1.08 -14.91 -19.05
CA ASN A 129 2.22 -14.03 -18.80
C ASN A 129 1.96 -13.02 -17.68
N THR A 130 0.72 -12.85 -17.23
CA THR A 130 0.32 -11.79 -16.30
C THR A 130 -0.53 -12.29 -15.15
N VAL A 131 -0.23 -11.80 -13.96
CA VAL A 131 -0.93 -12.10 -12.70
C VAL A 131 -1.55 -10.83 -12.13
N ALA A 132 -2.81 -10.90 -11.72
CA ALA A 132 -3.47 -9.81 -11.00
C ALA A 132 -2.91 -9.68 -9.58
N LYS A 133 -2.45 -8.48 -9.25
CA LYS A 133 -2.12 -8.07 -7.90
C LYS A 133 -3.24 -7.20 -7.35
N TYR A 134 -3.68 -7.47 -6.14
CA TYR A 134 -4.62 -6.61 -5.46
C TYR A 134 -3.99 -5.99 -4.22
N THR A 135 -4.32 -4.72 -3.94
CA THR A 135 -3.78 -3.95 -2.83
C THR A 135 -4.87 -3.67 -1.80
N ILE A 136 -4.58 -3.84 -0.53
CA ILE A 136 -5.45 -3.49 0.59
C ILE A 136 -4.61 -2.83 1.69
N PRO A 137 -5.17 -1.97 2.54
CA PRO A 137 -4.41 -1.47 3.68
C PRO A 137 -4.04 -2.62 4.62
N ALA A 138 -2.87 -2.52 5.24
CA ALA A 138 -2.45 -3.47 6.26
C ALA A 138 -3.39 -3.46 7.49
N PRO A 139 -3.53 -4.57 8.22
CA PRO A 139 -4.30 -4.62 9.47
C PRO A 139 -3.84 -3.56 10.48
N ALA A 140 -2.53 -3.31 10.57
CA ALA A 140 -1.96 -2.25 11.40
C ALA A 140 -2.49 -0.86 11.05
N GLN A 141 -2.77 -0.59 9.77
CA GLN A 141 -3.36 0.67 9.33
C GLN A 141 -4.79 0.84 9.86
N THR A 142 -5.58 -0.23 9.85
CA THR A 142 -6.93 -0.24 10.44
C THR A 142 -6.86 -0.08 11.97
N PHE A 143 -5.97 -0.80 12.63
CA PHE A 143 -5.74 -0.66 14.07
C PHE A 143 -5.38 0.78 14.45
N GLN A 144 -4.41 1.37 13.80
CA GLN A 144 -4.00 2.76 14.03
C GLN A 144 -5.15 3.74 13.82
N GLN A 145 -5.97 3.57 12.78
CA GLN A 145 -7.14 4.42 12.52
C GLN A 145 -8.12 4.42 13.69
N MET A 146 -8.31 3.28 14.35
CA MET A 146 -9.27 3.14 15.46
C MET A 146 -8.73 3.69 16.78
N ILE A 147 -7.41 3.78 16.98
CA ILE A 147 -6.79 4.26 18.22
C ILE A 147 -6.24 5.69 18.14
N VAL A 148 -6.36 6.38 17.00
CA VAL A 148 -6.00 7.81 16.94
C VAL A 148 -6.78 8.60 17.99
N PRO A 149 -6.23 9.72 18.51
CA PRO A 149 -6.88 10.48 19.59
C PRO A 149 -8.36 10.83 19.33
N ALA A 150 -8.71 11.12 18.08
CA ALA A 150 -10.06 11.47 17.66
C ALA A 150 -11.06 10.29 17.83
N ASN A 151 -10.60 9.06 17.71
CA ASN A 151 -11.43 7.85 17.75
C ASN A 151 -11.33 7.09 19.08
N PHE A 152 -10.33 7.39 19.91
CA PHE A 152 -9.99 6.61 21.10
C PHE A 152 -11.20 6.38 22.02
N GLU A 153 -11.90 7.45 22.41
CA GLU A 153 -13.07 7.37 23.29
C GLU A 153 -14.23 6.55 22.66
N THR A 154 -14.40 6.64 21.35
CA THR A 154 -15.42 5.88 20.63
C THR A 154 -15.04 4.41 20.56
N THR A 155 -13.80 4.10 20.30
CA THR A 155 -13.27 2.73 20.26
C THR A 155 -13.40 2.04 21.61
N ARG A 156 -13.09 2.75 22.72
CA ARG A 156 -13.20 2.23 24.08
C ARG A 156 -14.64 1.88 24.51
N LYS A 157 -15.66 2.32 23.80
CA LYS A 157 -17.03 1.86 24.03
C LYS A 157 -17.26 0.41 23.61
N PHE A 158 -16.48 -0.10 22.67
CA PHE A 158 -16.62 -1.44 22.09
C PHE A 158 -15.49 -2.39 22.49
N TYR A 159 -14.31 -1.86 22.76
CA TYR A 159 -13.09 -2.59 23.08
C TYR A 159 -12.43 -2.02 24.34
N ALA A 160 -12.39 -2.80 25.40
CA ALA A 160 -11.78 -2.37 26.66
C ALA A 160 -10.25 -2.25 26.53
N THR A 161 -9.62 -3.10 25.72
CA THR A 161 -8.17 -3.16 25.53
C THR A 161 -7.78 -3.15 24.05
N ASN A 162 -6.50 -2.91 23.77
CA ASN A 162 -5.96 -3.01 22.42
C ASN A 162 -5.92 -4.47 21.93
N GLU A 163 -5.67 -5.42 22.81
CA GLU A 163 -5.62 -6.85 22.48
C GLU A 163 -6.98 -7.34 21.94
N GLU A 164 -8.09 -6.90 22.51
CA GLU A 164 -9.43 -7.25 22.01
C GLU A 164 -9.65 -6.68 20.60
N LEU A 165 -9.22 -5.43 20.35
CA LEU A 165 -9.31 -4.78 19.04
C LEU A 165 -8.41 -5.46 18.00
N ILE A 166 -7.17 -5.75 18.38
CA ILE A 166 -6.18 -6.47 17.55
C ILE A 166 -6.74 -7.82 17.13
N HIS A 167 -7.33 -8.56 18.08
CA HIS A 167 -7.93 -9.87 17.80
C HIS A 167 -9.04 -9.77 16.75
N ASP A 168 -10.01 -8.87 16.94
CA ASP A 168 -11.16 -8.77 16.04
C ASP A 168 -10.75 -8.23 14.65
N ILE A 169 -9.79 -7.30 14.57
CA ILE A 169 -9.21 -6.85 13.29
C ILE A 169 -8.49 -8.03 12.60
N GLY A 170 -7.63 -8.75 13.31
CA GLY A 170 -6.88 -9.87 12.73
C GLY A 170 -7.82 -10.93 12.15
N VAL A 171 -8.85 -11.34 12.90
CA VAL A 171 -9.87 -12.32 12.44
C VAL A 171 -10.67 -11.79 11.24
N ALA A 172 -11.07 -10.52 11.25
CA ALA A 172 -11.79 -9.92 10.12
C ALA A 172 -10.93 -9.90 8.85
N TYR A 173 -9.63 -9.63 8.98
CA TYR A 173 -8.70 -9.69 7.83
C TYR A 173 -8.47 -11.13 7.35
N GLN A 174 -8.35 -12.12 8.25
CA GLN A 174 -8.28 -13.53 7.83
C GLN A 174 -9.48 -13.91 6.94
N ASP A 175 -10.68 -13.51 7.35
CA ASP A 175 -11.90 -13.77 6.56
C ASP A 175 -11.87 -13.06 5.20
N VAL A 176 -11.43 -11.80 5.14
CA VAL A 176 -11.32 -11.06 3.87
C VAL A 176 -10.22 -11.64 2.97
N ILE A 177 -9.05 -11.99 3.52
CA ILE A 177 -7.97 -12.68 2.78
C ILE A 177 -8.50 -13.99 2.19
N LYS A 178 -9.28 -14.75 2.96
CA LYS A 178 -9.93 -15.97 2.47
C LYS A 178 -10.92 -15.67 1.34
N GLN A 179 -11.71 -14.60 1.41
CA GLN A 179 -12.62 -14.20 0.33
C GLN A 179 -11.84 -13.87 -0.97
N PHE A 180 -10.70 -13.17 -0.88
CA PHE A 180 -9.82 -12.93 -2.01
C PHE A 180 -9.26 -14.25 -2.57
N TYR A 181 -8.79 -15.15 -1.71
CA TYR A 181 -8.28 -16.44 -2.11
C TYR A 181 -9.34 -17.27 -2.84
N ASP A 182 -10.55 -17.35 -2.31
CA ASP A 182 -11.69 -18.07 -2.90
C ASP A 182 -12.10 -17.45 -4.25
N ALA A 183 -11.93 -16.14 -4.43
CA ALA A 183 -12.10 -15.45 -5.70
C ALA A 183 -10.94 -15.71 -6.68
N GLY A 184 -9.91 -16.45 -6.27
CA GLY A 184 -8.75 -16.83 -7.07
C GLY A 184 -7.57 -15.86 -6.99
N CYS A 185 -7.52 -14.95 -6.01
CA CYS A 185 -6.36 -14.11 -5.76
C CYS A 185 -5.18 -14.96 -5.29
N ARG A 186 -4.01 -14.71 -5.87
CA ARG A 186 -2.75 -15.38 -5.50
C ARG A 186 -1.61 -14.38 -5.27
N ASN A 187 -1.88 -13.09 -5.45
CA ASN A 187 -0.92 -12.00 -5.25
C ASN A 187 -1.64 -10.83 -4.55
N LEU A 188 -1.48 -10.73 -3.25
CA LEU A 188 -2.08 -9.68 -2.41
C LEU A 188 -0.99 -8.81 -1.81
N GLN A 189 -1.18 -7.50 -1.83
CA GLN A 189 -0.26 -6.55 -1.20
C GLN A 189 -0.96 -5.83 -0.05
N LEU A 190 -0.31 -5.80 1.10
CA LEU A 190 -0.69 -5.00 2.26
C LEU A 190 0.04 -3.66 2.18
N ASP A 191 -0.70 -2.55 2.10
CA ASP A 191 -0.11 -1.22 2.12
C ASP A 191 -0.09 -0.68 3.55
N ASP A 192 1.11 -0.42 4.07
CA ASP A 192 1.35 -0.07 5.46
C ASP A 192 2.13 1.24 5.61
N CYS A 193 1.44 2.30 6.02
CA CYS A 193 2.07 3.56 6.38
C CYS A 193 2.49 3.62 7.86
N THR A 194 2.07 2.65 8.69
CA THR A 194 2.28 2.71 10.14
C THR A 194 3.77 2.62 10.49
N TRP A 195 4.48 1.67 9.89
CA TRP A 195 5.92 1.51 10.08
C TRP A 195 6.72 2.73 9.63
N GLY A 196 6.36 3.30 8.47
CA GLY A 196 6.98 4.51 7.96
C GLY A 196 6.75 5.73 8.84
N ALA A 197 5.60 5.82 9.51
CA ALA A 197 5.24 6.92 10.39
C ALA A 197 5.98 6.92 11.74
N ILE A 198 6.54 5.79 12.14
CA ILE A 198 7.23 5.61 13.44
C ILE A 198 8.76 5.51 13.32
N VAL A 199 9.32 5.76 12.13
CA VAL A 199 10.78 5.83 11.95
C VAL A 199 11.35 7.17 12.43
N GLY A 200 12.60 7.13 12.91
CA GLY A 200 13.38 8.29 13.26
C GLY A 200 13.06 8.92 14.62
N ASP A 201 13.91 9.84 15.03
CA ASP A 201 13.88 10.45 16.36
C ASP A 201 12.64 11.32 16.62
N ALA A 202 12.11 11.97 15.57
CA ALA A 202 10.90 12.79 15.71
C ALA A 202 9.66 11.95 16.08
N ALA A 203 9.55 10.74 15.54
CA ALA A 203 8.51 9.81 15.94
C ALA A 203 8.66 9.39 17.40
N LYS A 204 9.88 8.99 17.80
CA LYS A 204 10.18 8.62 19.19
C LYS A 204 9.79 9.73 20.17
N GLN A 205 10.25 10.96 19.95
CA GLN A 205 9.90 12.11 20.78
C GLN A 205 8.38 12.37 20.86
N ARG A 206 7.67 12.20 19.74
CA ARG A 206 6.22 12.36 19.70
C ARG A 206 5.52 11.32 20.59
N TYR A 207 5.87 10.05 20.50
CA TYR A 207 5.26 9.00 21.31
C TYR A 207 5.60 9.15 22.80
N GLU A 208 6.84 9.46 23.14
CA GLU A 208 7.27 9.77 24.50
C GLU A 208 6.47 10.95 25.09
N SER A 209 6.24 12.01 24.30
CA SER A 209 5.44 13.18 24.74
C SER A 209 3.97 12.86 25.01
N LEU A 210 3.47 11.80 24.40
CA LEU A 210 2.12 11.26 24.63
C LEU A 210 2.07 10.23 25.77
N GLY A 211 3.20 9.92 26.40
CA GLY A 211 3.31 8.90 27.43
C GLY A 211 3.16 7.47 26.90
N LEU A 212 3.41 7.26 25.61
CA LEU A 212 3.32 5.95 24.94
C LEU A 212 4.71 5.34 24.77
N ASP A 213 4.82 4.03 25.02
CA ASP A 213 6.03 3.27 24.73
C ASP A 213 6.05 2.88 23.25
N LEU A 214 7.03 3.36 22.50
CA LEU A 214 7.15 3.06 21.07
C LEU A 214 7.44 1.57 20.79
N GLU A 215 8.07 0.86 21.73
CA GLU A 215 8.33 -0.57 21.57
C GLU A 215 7.04 -1.38 21.75
N GLU A 216 6.14 -0.99 22.66
CA GLU A 216 4.80 -1.58 22.78
C GLU A 216 3.99 -1.34 21.51
N VAL A 217 4.00 -0.11 20.97
CA VAL A 217 3.32 0.21 19.71
C VAL A 217 3.83 -0.65 18.55
N LYS A 218 5.14 -0.83 18.41
CA LYS A 218 5.72 -1.71 17.37
C LYS A 218 5.28 -3.17 17.55
N ALA A 219 5.21 -3.64 18.79
CA ALA A 219 4.74 -4.99 19.09
C ALA A 219 3.27 -5.18 18.73
N GLU A 220 2.42 -4.20 18.99
CA GLU A 220 0.99 -4.22 18.62
C GLU A 220 0.79 -4.20 17.08
N LEU A 221 1.54 -3.34 16.36
CA LEU A 221 1.49 -3.30 14.89
C LEU A 221 1.89 -4.64 14.27
N LEU A 222 2.98 -5.23 14.77
CA LEU A 222 3.41 -6.55 14.30
C LEU A 222 2.40 -7.64 14.65
N ALA A 223 1.84 -7.59 15.85
CA ALA A 223 0.86 -8.58 16.32
C ALA A 223 -0.39 -8.61 15.44
N VAL A 224 -0.96 -7.44 15.12
CA VAL A 224 -2.18 -7.39 14.31
C VAL A 224 -1.92 -7.82 12.86
N ASN A 225 -0.77 -7.42 12.26
CA ASN A 225 -0.40 -7.85 10.92
C ASN A 225 -0.19 -9.38 10.87
N ASN A 226 0.58 -9.93 11.80
CA ASN A 226 0.85 -11.36 11.82
C ASN A 226 -0.39 -12.21 12.15
N LEU A 227 -1.27 -11.73 13.03
CA LEU A 227 -2.53 -12.42 13.32
C LEU A 227 -3.41 -12.52 12.06
N ALA A 228 -3.49 -11.47 11.28
CA ALA A 228 -4.24 -11.46 10.00
C ALA A 228 -3.67 -12.46 8.98
N LEU A 229 -2.38 -12.76 9.08
CA LEU A 229 -1.67 -13.68 8.17
C LEU A 229 -1.58 -15.12 8.69
N GLU A 230 -2.09 -15.38 9.92
CA GLU A 230 -2.24 -16.76 10.39
C GLU A 230 -3.11 -17.55 9.43
N ASN A 231 -2.67 -18.74 9.06
CA ASN A 231 -3.38 -19.63 8.14
C ASN A 231 -3.54 -19.08 6.70
N LYS A 232 -2.69 -18.13 6.26
CA LYS A 232 -2.68 -17.73 4.85
C LYS A 232 -2.42 -18.99 3.99
N PRO A 233 -3.11 -19.13 2.82
CA PRO A 233 -2.87 -20.25 1.92
C PRO A 233 -1.42 -20.26 1.41
N GLU A 234 -0.79 -21.44 1.34
CA GLU A 234 0.62 -21.61 0.95
C GLU A 234 0.91 -21.14 -0.50
N ASP A 235 -0.09 -21.25 -1.37
CA ASP A 235 0.03 -20.81 -2.77
C ASP A 235 -0.38 -19.35 -3.01
N MET A 236 -0.64 -18.59 -1.96
CA MET A 236 -0.92 -17.16 -2.02
C MET A 236 0.29 -16.36 -1.54
N VAL A 237 0.85 -15.55 -2.43
CA VAL A 237 1.91 -14.59 -2.07
C VAL A 237 1.27 -13.36 -1.46
N ILE A 238 1.69 -13.01 -0.25
CA ILE A 238 1.27 -11.78 0.42
C ILE A 238 2.50 -10.91 0.69
N THR A 239 2.49 -9.68 0.21
CA THR A 239 3.59 -8.73 0.33
C THR A 239 3.18 -7.54 1.18
N SER A 240 4.14 -6.80 1.74
CA SER A 240 3.89 -5.57 2.49
C SER A 240 4.63 -4.40 1.84
N HIS A 241 3.93 -3.30 1.59
CA HIS A 241 4.53 -2.04 1.14
C HIS A 241 4.63 -1.07 2.31
N ILE A 242 5.86 -0.73 2.68
CA ILE A 242 6.14 0.19 3.79
C ILE A 242 6.23 1.62 3.25
N CYS A 243 5.10 2.32 3.33
CA CYS A 243 4.95 3.69 2.84
C CYS A 243 5.40 4.72 3.89
N ARG A 244 5.90 5.86 3.41
CA ARG A 244 6.24 7.04 4.25
C ARG A 244 5.26 8.20 4.06
N GLY A 245 4.12 7.89 3.47
CA GLY A 245 3.13 8.86 3.03
C GLY A 245 3.39 9.33 1.60
N ASN A 246 2.31 9.37 0.83
CA ASN A 246 2.33 9.80 -0.56
C ASN A 246 1.02 10.53 -0.88
N TYR A 247 1.07 11.84 -0.86
CA TYR A 247 -0.08 12.69 -1.12
C TYR A 247 0.35 13.90 -1.95
N HIS A 248 -0.21 14.05 -3.16
CA HIS A 248 0.00 15.18 -4.06
C HIS A 248 1.47 15.58 -4.20
N SER A 249 2.35 14.57 -4.43
CA SER A 249 3.81 14.70 -4.53
C SER A 249 4.54 15.08 -3.23
N THR A 250 3.88 14.96 -2.07
CA THR A 250 4.52 15.18 -0.76
C THR A 250 4.63 13.86 0.02
N PHE A 251 5.33 13.88 1.13
CA PHE A 251 5.46 12.77 2.06
C PHE A 251 5.12 13.19 3.49
N PHE A 252 4.85 12.21 4.36
CA PHE A 252 4.50 12.44 5.76
C PHE A 252 5.71 12.28 6.70
N ALA A 253 6.53 11.26 6.49
CA ALA A 253 7.59 10.87 7.41
C ALA A 253 8.96 10.69 6.73
N LYS A 254 10.02 10.88 7.50
CA LYS A 254 11.42 10.64 7.11
C LYS A 254 12.19 10.00 8.26
N GLY A 255 13.16 9.18 7.94
CA GLY A 255 14.04 8.49 8.89
C GLY A 255 14.48 7.14 8.33
N PRO A 256 15.63 6.61 8.76
CA PRO A 256 16.11 5.30 8.34
C PRO A 256 15.26 4.18 8.93
N TYR A 257 15.22 3.02 8.26
CA TYR A 257 14.46 1.84 8.71
C TYR A 257 15.05 1.15 9.96
N ASN A 258 16.20 1.58 10.44
CA ASN A 258 16.93 0.94 11.57
C ASN A 258 16.02 0.68 12.79
N SER A 259 15.16 1.63 13.14
CA SER A 259 14.31 1.56 14.32
C SER A 259 13.14 0.57 14.22
N VAL A 260 12.80 0.10 13.01
CA VAL A 260 11.68 -0.81 12.76
C VAL A 260 12.10 -2.15 12.15
N ALA A 261 13.34 -2.25 11.67
CA ALA A 261 13.82 -3.43 10.94
C ALA A 261 13.75 -4.74 11.76
N ASP A 262 13.99 -4.69 13.07
CA ASP A 262 13.90 -5.85 13.96
C ASP A 262 12.47 -6.39 14.12
N TYR A 263 11.49 -5.61 13.74
CA TYR A 263 10.08 -5.97 13.70
C TYR A 263 9.67 -6.34 12.28
N VAL A 264 9.47 -5.36 11.41
CA VAL A 264 8.86 -5.57 10.10
C VAL A 264 9.76 -6.38 9.15
N PHE A 265 11.08 -6.14 9.12
CA PHE A 265 11.96 -6.89 8.21
C PHE A 265 12.22 -8.32 8.69
N ALA A 266 12.41 -8.47 10.00
CA ALA A 266 12.75 -9.76 10.58
C ALA A 266 11.55 -10.65 10.87
N LYS A 267 10.37 -10.09 11.25
CA LYS A 267 9.32 -10.86 11.93
C LYS A 267 7.92 -10.76 11.29
N GLU A 268 7.67 -9.83 10.37
CA GLU A 268 6.37 -9.79 9.70
C GLU A 268 6.23 -10.99 8.76
N ASN A 269 5.10 -11.70 8.79
CA ASN A 269 4.88 -12.96 8.09
C ASN A 269 4.48 -12.78 6.61
N VAL A 270 5.18 -11.91 5.89
CA VAL A 270 4.97 -11.65 4.47
C VAL A 270 6.07 -12.27 3.62
N ASP A 271 5.81 -12.47 2.32
CA ASP A 271 6.75 -13.10 1.39
C ASP A 271 7.73 -12.09 0.77
N ALA A 272 7.38 -10.80 0.74
CA ALA A 272 8.26 -9.74 0.29
C ALA A 272 7.90 -8.37 0.88
N LEU A 273 8.88 -7.46 0.86
CA LEU A 273 8.77 -6.09 1.33
C LEU A 273 9.04 -5.11 0.18
N TYR A 274 8.11 -4.19 -0.07
CA TYR A 274 8.29 -3.04 -0.95
C TYR A 274 8.72 -1.84 -0.11
N LEU A 275 9.95 -1.35 -0.31
CA LEU A 275 10.58 -0.37 0.56
C LEU A 275 10.93 0.91 -0.20
N GLU A 276 10.55 2.06 0.34
CA GLU A 276 10.91 3.37 -0.22
C GLU A 276 12.38 3.68 0.02
N TYR A 277 13.12 3.85 -1.09
CA TYR A 277 14.53 4.23 -1.11
C TYR A 277 14.85 5.21 -2.25
N ASP A 278 13.87 6.00 -2.69
CA ASP A 278 14.01 6.92 -3.83
C ASP A 278 14.93 8.12 -3.53
N ASP A 279 15.04 8.53 -2.27
CA ASP A 279 15.91 9.62 -1.86
C ASP A 279 16.59 9.37 -0.49
N GLU A 280 17.33 10.38 0.00
CA GLU A 280 18.11 10.32 1.24
C GLU A 280 17.24 10.26 2.52
N ARG A 281 15.94 10.58 2.47
CA ARG A 281 15.06 10.54 3.66
C ARG A 281 14.91 9.14 4.26
N SER A 282 15.16 8.11 3.46
CA SER A 282 15.07 6.70 3.87
C SER A 282 16.36 6.16 4.51
N GLY A 283 17.46 6.92 4.48
CA GLY A 283 18.77 6.47 4.93
C GLY A 283 19.42 5.43 4.01
N GLY A 284 20.38 4.70 4.53
CA GLY A 284 21.13 3.69 3.77
C GLY A 284 20.52 2.29 3.85
N PHE A 285 21.14 1.34 3.14
CA PHE A 285 20.66 -0.04 2.97
C PHE A 285 21.03 -1.01 4.09
N ALA A 286 21.82 -0.60 5.10
CA ALA A 286 22.24 -1.47 6.20
C ALA A 286 21.09 -2.22 6.90
N PRO A 287 19.87 -1.64 7.08
CA PRO A 287 18.76 -2.37 7.66
C PRO A 287 18.32 -3.62 6.87
N LEU A 288 18.62 -3.71 5.57
CA LEU A 288 18.29 -4.89 4.74
C LEU A 288 18.95 -6.17 5.23
N ALA A 289 20.07 -6.09 5.96
CA ALA A 289 20.71 -7.24 6.60
C ALA A 289 19.80 -7.93 7.65
N LYS A 290 18.70 -7.28 8.06
CA LYS A 290 17.72 -7.83 9.00
C LYS A 290 16.54 -8.54 8.33
N VAL A 291 16.44 -8.47 7.01
CA VAL A 291 15.37 -9.15 6.25
C VAL A 291 15.58 -10.65 6.36
N SER A 292 14.57 -11.37 6.87
CA SER A 292 14.62 -12.83 7.01
C SER A 292 14.88 -13.51 5.66
N GLU A 293 15.52 -14.68 5.68
CA GLU A 293 16.04 -15.33 4.47
C GLU A 293 14.96 -15.76 3.46
N ASP A 294 13.75 -15.94 3.92
CA ASP A 294 12.57 -16.33 3.15
C ASP A 294 11.93 -15.20 2.35
N LYS A 295 12.32 -13.92 2.60
CA LYS A 295 11.69 -12.74 1.98
C LYS A 295 12.51 -12.19 0.81
N LYS A 296 11.80 -11.72 -0.20
CA LYS A 296 12.33 -10.81 -1.22
C LYS A 296 12.19 -9.35 -0.78
N VAL A 297 12.96 -8.46 -1.40
CA VAL A 297 12.85 -7.01 -1.23
C VAL A 297 12.69 -6.34 -2.58
N VAL A 298 11.64 -5.54 -2.72
CA VAL A 298 11.41 -4.70 -3.88
C VAL A 298 11.89 -3.29 -3.53
N LEU A 299 12.99 -2.88 -4.15
CA LEU A 299 13.61 -1.58 -3.93
C LEU A 299 12.85 -0.50 -4.67
N GLY A 300 12.19 0.38 -3.95
CA GLY A 300 11.51 1.56 -4.48
C GLY A 300 12.52 2.68 -4.73
N LEU A 301 13.27 2.61 -5.83
CA LEU A 301 14.34 3.56 -6.15
C LEU A 301 13.92 4.67 -7.11
N ILE A 302 12.77 4.56 -7.72
CA ILE A 302 12.23 5.53 -8.68
C ILE A 302 11.14 6.35 -7.99
N THR A 303 11.30 7.67 -7.93
CA THR A 303 10.30 8.53 -7.27
C THR A 303 9.03 8.69 -8.09
N THR A 304 7.87 8.66 -7.44
CA THR A 304 6.58 9.04 -8.06
C THR A 304 6.18 10.48 -7.73
N LYS A 305 7.07 11.25 -7.12
CA LYS A 305 6.77 12.61 -6.63
C LYS A 305 7.19 13.71 -7.59
N THR A 306 8.16 13.45 -8.45
CA THR A 306 8.67 14.41 -9.44
C THR A 306 8.68 13.82 -10.84
N PRO A 307 8.54 14.64 -11.90
CA PRO A 307 8.46 14.15 -13.27
C PRO A 307 9.80 13.72 -13.88
N GLU A 308 10.92 14.19 -13.32
CA GLU A 308 12.25 13.91 -13.85
C GLU A 308 12.56 12.41 -13.76
N LEU A 309 13.12 11.87 -14.83
CA LEU A 309 13.63 10.50 -14.84
C LEU A 309 14.95 10.42 -14.06
N GLU A 310 15.09 9.39 -13.28
CA GLU A 310 16.32 9.07 -12.59
C GLU A 310 17.42 8.67 -13.58
N ASP A 311 18.67 8.96 -13.23
CA ASP A 311 19.82 8.48 -13.97
C ASP A 311 19.98 6.96 -13.79
N LYS A 312 19.94 6.23 -14.90
CA LYS A 312 19.94 4.77 -14.95
C LYS A 312 21.14 4.16 -14.23
N GLU A 313 22.34 4.67 -14.50
CA GLU A 313 23.59 4.18 -13.91
C GLU A 313 23.62 4.39 -12.40
N THR A 314 23.06 5.51 -11.93
CA THR A 314 22.91 5.81 -10.51
C THR A 314 21.99 4.81 -9.83
N VAL A 315 20.86 4.46 -10.44
CA VAL A 315 19.93 3.46 -9.88
C VAL A 315 20.56 2.08 -9.86
N ILE A 316 21.23 1.66 -10.93
CA ILE A 316 21.96 0.37 -11.00
C ILE A 316 23.01 0.29 -9.88
N LYS A 317 23.80 1.36 -9.69
CA LYS A 317 24.77 1.43 -8.61
C LYS A 317 24.12 1.25 -7.24
N ARG A 318 22.96 1.89 -7.00
CA ARG A 318 22.23 1.75 -5.73
C ARG A 318 21.68 0.35 -5.51
N ILE A 319 21.25 -0.37 -6.56
CA ILE A 319 20.88 -1.78 -6.47
C ILE A 319 22.10 -2.61 -6.00
N HIS A 320 23.27 -2.39 -6.57
CA HIS A 320 24.50 -3.09 -6.15
C HIS A 320 24.98 -2.68 -4.75
N GLU A 321 24.69 -1.47 -4.30
CA GLU A 321 24.92 -1.06 -2.91
C GLU A 321 24.01 -1.83 -1.94
N ALA A 322 22.73 -1.99 -2.28
CA ALA A 322 21.80 -2.80 -1.50
C ALA A 322 22.20 -4.28 -1.47
N ALA A 323 22.74 -4.80 -2.59
CA ALA A 323 23.22 -6.19 -2.71
C ALA A 323 24.42 -6.53 -1.80
N LYS A 324 25.03 -5.56 -1.12
CA LYS A 324 26.04 -5.80 -0.07
C LYS A 324 25.40 -6.29 1.24
N PHE A 325 24.11 -6.13 1.43
CA PHE A 325 23.38 -6.45 2.66
C PHE A 325 22.38 -7.60 2.50
N ILE A 326 21.92 -7.85 1.28
CA ILE A 326 20.98 -8.92 0.93
C ILE A 326 21.33 -9.45 -0.47
N PRO A 327 21.28 -10.76 -0.73
CA PRO A 327 21.63 -11.32 -2.04
C PRO A 327 20.85 -10.68 -3.20
N LEU A 328 21.54 -10.42 -4.33
CA LEU A 328 20.96 -9.77 -5.51
C LEU A 328 19.77 -10.53 -6.09
N ASP A 329 19.75 -11.85 -5.97
CA ASP A 329 18.64 -12.72 -6.42
C ASP A 329 17.38 -12.57 -5.56
N ARG A 330 17.47 -11.95 -4.39
CA ARG A 330 16.34 -11.59 -3.53
C ARG A 330 15.87 -10.15 -3.73
N LEU A 331 16.52 -9.38 -4.62
CA LEU A 331 16.17 -8.00 -4.93
C LEU A 331 15.33 -7.90 -6.19
N CYS A 332 14.38 -6.97 -6.16
CA CYS A 332 13.56 -6.52 -7.28
C CYS A 332 13.53 -4.99 -7.30
N LEU A 333 12.98 -4.38 -8.34
CA LEU A 333 12.91 -2.93 -8.50
C LEU A 333 11.46 -2.46 -8.71
N SER A 334 11.11 -1.33 -8.12
CA SER A 334 9.83 -0.65 -8.36
C SER A 334 9.96 0.88 -8.17
N PRO A 335 8.92 1.65 -8.54
CA PRO A 335 8.73 2.97 -7.97
C PRO A 335 8.59 2.90 -6.44
N GLN A 336 8.92 3.99 -5.74
CA GLN A 336 8.93 4.00 -4.27
C GLN A 336 7.54 3.85 -3.65
N CYS A 337 6.48 4.29 -4.37
CA CYS A 337 5.08 4.18 -3.98
C CYS A 337 4.20 4.12 -5.24
N GLY A 338 2.87 4.11 -5.09
CA GLY A 338 1.94 4.37 -6.18
C GLY A 338 2.00 5.81 -6.69
N PHE A 339 1.39 6.07 -7.85
CA PHE A 339 1.30 7.41 -8.43
C PHE A 339 0.10 8.22 -7.90
N ALA A 340 -0.88 7.55 -7.30
CA ALA A 340 -2.10 8.19 -6.80
C ALA A 340 -2.73 7.43 -5.64
N SER A 341 -2.18 7.58 -4.44
CA SER A 341 -2.72 6.97 -3.21
C SER A 341 -4.11 7.54 -2.83
N CYS A 342 -4.42 8.76 -3.26
CA CYS A 342 -5.76 9.35 -3.22
C CYS A 342 -6.16 9.77 -4.64
N ALA A 343 -7.44 10.00 -4.87
CA ALA A 343 -7.97 10.34 -6.20
C ALA A 343 -7.30 11.57 -6.85
N ILE A 344 -6.80 12.53 -6.05
CA ILE A 344 -6.08 13.71 -6.53
C ILE A 344 -4.80 13.33 -7.31
N GLY A 345 -4.08 12.27 -6.89
CA GLY A 345 -2.82 11.83 -7.49
C GLY A 345 -1.63 12.76 -7.24
N ASN A 346 -0.46 12.32 -7.71
CA ASN A 346 0.78 13.10 -7.69
C ASN A 346 0.84 14.09 -8.87
N LYS A 347 1.73 15.08 -8.78
CA LYS A 347 1.88 16.18 -9.75
C LYS A 347 2.72 15.74 -10.96
N LEU A 348 2.31 14.66 -11.60
CA LEU A 348 2.88 14.13 -12.84
C LEU A 348 1.78 13.99 -13.90
N THR A 349 2.19 13.93 -15.18
CA THR A 349 1.30 13.51 -16.25
C THR A 349 1.29 11.98 -16.38
N GLU A 350 0.30 11.45 -17.10
CA GLU A 350 0.24 10.01 -17.39
C GLU A 350 1.46 9.58 -18.23
N GLU A 351 1.93 10.40 -19.18
CA GLU A 351 3.13 10.10 -19.98
C GLU A 351 4.37 9.98 -19.09
N GLN A 352 4.52 10.87 -18.11
CA GLN A 352 5.63 10.83 -17.16
C GLN A 352 5.56 9.59 -16.25
N GLN A 353 4.37 9.22 -15.79
CA GLN A 353 4.13 7.98 -15.05
C GLN A 353 4.61 6.76 -15.87
N TRP A 354 4.18 6.65 -17.13
CA TRP A 354 4.55 5.53 -17.97
C TRP A 354 6.03 5.53 -18.35
N ALA A 355 6.65 6.70 -18.51
CA ALA A 355 8.09 6.82 -18.74
C ALA A 355 8.90 6.29 -17.56
N LYS A 356 8.48 6.57 -16.31
CA LYS A 356 9.12 6.02 -15.10
C LYS A 356 9.01 4.50 -15.02
N LEU A 357 7.85 3.95 -15.33
CA LEU A 357 7.67 2.49 -15.36
C LEU A 357 8.50 1.82 -16.46
N LYS A 358 8.63 2.47 -17.62
CA LYS A 358 9.54 1.99 -18.66
C LYS A 358 10.99 1.98 -18.18
N LEU A 359 11.43 3.03 -17.50
CA LEU A 359 12.77 3.09 -16.90
C LEU A 359 13.00 1.98 -15.87
N VAL A 360 12.03 1.69 -14.98
CA VAL A 360 12.10 0.59 -14.02
C VAL A 360 12.38 -0.73 -14.74
N LYS A 361 11.61 -1.02 -15.81
CA LYS A 361 11.79 -2.24 -16.61
C LYS A 361 13.17 -2.30 -17.25
N GLU A 362 13.60 -1.24 -17.94
CA GLU A 362 14.90 -1.17 -18.62
C GLU A 362 16.08 -1.39 -17.67
N ILE A 363 16.01 -0.84 -16.46
CA ILE A 363 17.02 -1.06 -15.42
C ILE A 363 17.01 -2.51 -14.95
N ALA A 364 15.82 -3.05 -14.68
CA ALA A 364 15.71 -4.42 -14.18
C ALA A 364 16.19 -5.46 -15.22
N GLU A 365 15.88 -5.26 -16.50
CA GLU A 365 16.37 -6.13 -17.58
C GLU A 365 17.89 -6.05 -17.73
N GLU A 366 18.52 -4.92 -17.42
CA GLU A 366 19.99 -4.80 -17.45
C GLU A 366 20.65 -5.48 -16.24
N VAL A 367 20.03 -5.41 -15.06
CA VAL A 367 20.62 -5.94 -13.82
C VAL A 367 20.42 -7.45 -13.69
N TRP A 368 19.28 -7.99 -14.13
CA TRP A 368 18.88 -9.39 -13.91
C TRP A 368 18.57 -10.17 -15.19
N GLY A 369 18.59 -9.53 -16.36
CA GLY A 369 18.23 -10.11 -17.68
C GLY A 369 19.24 -11.02 -18.33
#